data_5d62952741ef1dfd312d9a191026f6e2
#
_entry.id   5d62952741ef1dfd312d9a191026f6e2
#
_cell.length_a   1.000
_cell.length_b   1.000
_cell.length_c   1.000
_cell.angle_alpha   90.00
_cell.angle_beta   90.00
_cell.angle_gamma   90.00
#
_symmetry.space_group_name_H-M   'P 1'
#
loop_
_entity.id
_entity.type
_entity.pdbx_description
1 polymer ?
#
loop_
_entity_poly.entity_id
_entity_poly.type
_entity_poly.pdbx_seq_one_letter_code
_entity_poly.pdbx_strand_id
1 'polypeptide(L)'
;MVLNKKISVLQVLPDLNSGGVERGTLEVSKYLANMGYRSMVMSNGGIMVEQLEREKGEHHKLGVGKKNFSVILTVFKLINFIKKNKIDVIHARSRLPAWVCYIALKCIKKNIRPIFITTVHGPYSVNFYSSIMTKG
;
A
#
# COMPACT_ATOMS: atom_id res chain seq x y z
N MET A 1 -5.48 -15.34 27.26
CA MET A 1 -4.11 -14.93 26.85
C MET A 1 -4.21 -14.15 25.55
N VAL A 2 -3.98 -12.84 25.61
CA VAL A 2 -4.00 -12.00 24.39
C VAL A 2 -2.67 -12.25 23.68
N LEU A 3 -2.72 -12.97 22.58
CA LEU A 3 -1.60 -13.03 21.66
C LEU A 3 -1.49 -11.68 20.98
N ASN A 4 -0.52 -10.87 21.39
CA ASN A 4 -0.19 -9.63 20.70
C ASN A 4 0.35 -9.94 19.31
N LYS A 5 -0.54 -10.24 18.39
CA LYS A 5 -0.16 -10.40 17.00
C LYS A 5 0.29 -9.04 16.47
N LYS A 6 1.54 -8.96 16.03
CA LYS A 6 2.07 -7.77 15.41
C LYS A 6 1.35 -7.53 14.07
N ILE A 7 0.58 -6.46 13.98
CA ILE A 7 -0.15 -6.11 12.77
C ILE A 7 0.84 -5.66 11.68
N SER A 8 0.64 -6.15 10.47
CA SER A 8 1.44 -5.81 9.29
C SER A 8 0.63 -4.89 8.37
N VAL A 9 1.15 -3.69 8.15
CA VAL A 9 0.51 -2.67 7.32
C VAL A 9 1.39 -2.38 6.11
N LEU A 10 0.80 -2.43 4.92
CA LEU A 10 1.44 -2.10 3.66
C LEU A 10 0.81 -0.84 3.07
N GLN A 11 1.59 0.23 2.96
CA GLN A 11 1.20 1.41 2.19
C GLN A 11 1.74 1.29 0.76
N VAL A 12 0.92 1.58 -0.23
CA VAL A 12 1.28 1.46 -1.64
C VAL A 12 1.09 2.80 -2.34
N LEU A 13 2.15 3.30 -2.98
CA LEU A 13 2.16 4.54 -3.73
C LEU A 13 3.15 4.45 -4.90
N PRO A 14 3.08 5.35 -5.91
CA PRO A 14 3.96 5.27 -7.09
C PRO A 14 5.44 5.45 -6.75
N ASP A 15 5.79 6.54 -6.09
CA ASP A 15 7.18 6.93 -5.81
C ASP A 15 7.31 7.54 -4.41
N LEU A 16 8.55 7.60 -3.89
CA LEU A 16 8.90 8.25 -2.64
C LEU A 16 9.90 9.38 -2.87
N ASN A 17 9.59 10.31 -3.77
CA ASN A 17 10.48 11.43 -4.08
C ASN A 17 10.21 12.65 -3.20
N SER A 18 9.16 13.41 -3.47
CA SER A 18 8.78 14.56 -2.64
C SER A 18 7.32 14.92 -2.91
N GLY A 19 6.63 15.37 -1.88
CA GLY A 19 5.24 15.76 -1.98
C GLY A 19 4.45 15.45 -0.72
N GLY A 20 3.19 15.87 -0.70
CA GLY A 20 2.32 15.69 0.45
C GLY A 20 1.95 14.24 0.72
N VAL A 21 1.73 13.47 -0.33
CA VAL A 21 1.38 12.04 -0.21
C VAL A 21 2.57 11.26 0.36
N GLU A 22 3.76 11.53 -0.13
CA GLU A 22 5.01 10.90 0.29
C GLU A 22 5.33 11.23 1.75
N ARG A 23 5.20 12.49 2.14
CA ARG A 23 5.39 12.92 3.54
C ARG A 23 4.38 12.25 4.47
N GLY A 24 3.12 12.23 4.09
CA GLY A 24 2.08 11.55 4.85
C GLY A 24 2.35 10.06 5.00
N THR A 25 2.91 9.43 3.96
CA THR A 25 3.32 8.02 4.00
C THR A 25 4.42 7.80 5.04
N LEU A 26 5.44 8.66 5.06
CA LEU A 26 6.52 8.57 6.05
C LEU A 26 6.01 8.80 7.48
N GLU A 27 5.15 9.77 7.67
CA GLU A 27 4.57 10.06 8.99
C GLU A 27 3.77 8.88 9.53
N VAL A 28 2.92 8.29 8.71
CA VAL A 28 2.14 7.10 9.09
C VAL A 28 3.07 5.91 9.35
N SER A 29 4.05 5.70 8.49
CA SER A 29 5.02 4.62 8.65
C SER A 29 5.79 4.72 9.96
N LYS A 30 6.29 5.91 10.28
CA LYS A 30 6.99 6.19 11.53
C LYS A 30 6.10 5.93 12.75
N TYR A 31 4.87 6.42 12.71
CA TYR A 31 3.91 6.20 13.78
C TYR A 31 3.65 4.71 14.02
N LEU A 32 3.37 3.98 12.95
CA LEU A 32 3.11 2.54 13.02
C LEU A 32 4.32 1.77 13.57
N ALA A 33 5.51 2.09 13.10
CA ALA A 33 6.74 1.46 13.59
C ALA A 33 6.98 1.74 15.07
N ASN A 34 6.73 2.98 15.51
CA ASN A 34 6.86 3.36 16.92
C ASN A 34 5.83 2.67 17.82
N MET A 35 4.68 2.31 17.27
CA MET A 35 3.65 1.55 17.98
C MET A 35 3.93 0.03 17.99
N GLY A 36 5.01 -0.41 17.40
CA GLY A 36 5.40 -1.81 17.36
C GLY A 36 4.79 -2.61 16.23
N TYR A 37 4.09 -1.97 15.29
CA TYR A 37 3.55 -2.64 14.11
C TYR A 37 4.60 -2.80 13.02
N ARG A 38 4.44 -3.80 12.18
CA ARG A 38 5.27 -3.94 10.99
C ARG A 38 4.79 -2.95 9.94
N SER A 39 5.61 -1.96 9.65
CA SER A 39 5.29 -0.90 8.70
C SER A 39 6.08 -1.12 7.41
N MET A 40 5.36 -1.40 6.32
CA MET A 40 5.93 -1.60 5.00
C MET A 40 5.41 -0.56 4.03
N VAL A 41 6.25 -0.13 3.12
CA VAL A 41 5.90 0.79 2.04
C VAL A 41 6.39 0.20 0.71
N MET A 42 5.50 0.11 -0.25
CA MET A 42 5.78 -0.38 -1.58
C MET A 42 5.68 0.77 -2.58
N SER A 43 6.74 1.01 -3.32
CA SER A 43 6.82 2.04 -4.35
C SER A 43 7.92 1.71 -5.35
N ASN A 44 8.03 2.53 -6.41
CA ASN A 44 9.16 2.43 -7.34
C ASN A 44 10.49 2.91 -6.75
N GLY A 45 10.46 3.51 -5.55
CA GLY A 45 11.61 4.09 -4.88
C GLY A 45 11.61 5.61 -4.94
N GLY A 46 12.69 6.22 -4.49
CA GLY A 46 12.86 7.67 -4.50
C GLY A 46 13.79 8.13 -3.40
N ILE A 47 14.02 9.44 -3.33
CA ILE A 47 14.96 10.05 -2.39
C ILE A 47 14.56 9.90 -0.92
N MET A 48 13.27 9.66 -0.65
CA MET A 48 12.76 9.53 0.72
C MET A 48 12.84 8.12 1.27
N VAL A 49 13.30 7.14 0.49
CA VAL A 49 13.44 5.75 0.94
C VAL A 49 14.41 5.64 2.12
N GLU A 50 15.54 6.34 2.05
CA GLU A 50 16.53 6.34 3.12
C GLU A 50 15.95 6.85 4.44
N GLN A 51 15.17 7.92 4.40
CA GLN A 51 14.49 8.45 5.58
C GLN A 51 13.48 7.45 6.15
N LEU A 52 12.70 6.83 5.27
CA LEU A 52 11.73 5.80 5.66
C LEU A 52 12.39 4.67 6.44
N GLU A 53 13.48 4.14 5.90
CA GLU A 53 14.21 3.02 6.51
C GLU A 53 14.90 3.44 7.83
N ARG A 54 15.45 4.64 7.88
CA ARG A 54 16.03 5.22 9.09
C ARG A 54 14.99 5.36 10.20
N GLU A 55 13.75 5.62 9.85
CA GLU A 55 12.61 5.72 10.76
C GLU A 55 11.90 4.38 10.98
N LYS A 56 12.58 3.25 10.69
CA LYS A 56 12.15 1.87 10.93
C LYS A 56 11.02 1.37 10.04
N GLY A 57 10.74 2.03 8.91
CA GLY A 57 9.88 1.49 7.87
C GLY A 57 10.65 0.52 6.98
N GLU A 58 9.95 -0.41 6.36
CA GLU A 58 10.51 -1.33 5.37
C GLU A 58 10.08 -0.87 3.98
N HIS A 59 11.03 -0.64 3.08
CA HIS A 59 10.71 -0.32 1.69
C HIS A 59 10.84 -1.56 0.81
N HIS A 60 9.83 -1.79 -0.02
CA HIS A 60 9.82 -2.86 -1.01
C HIS A 60 9.58 -2.27 -2.40
N LYS A 61 10.51 -2.49 -3.30
CA LYS A 61 10.43 -1.92 -4.64
C LYS A 61 9.48 -2.70 -5.54
N LEU A 62 8.41 -2.03 -5.97
CA LEU A 62 7.50 -2.53 -6.98
C LEU A 62 6.88 -1.34 -7.71
N GLY A 63 7.00 -1.31 -9.03
CA GLY A 63 6.54 -0.20 -9.86
C GLY A 63 5.02 -0.15 -10.03
N VAL A 64 4.28 0.05 -8.96
CA VAL A 64 2.81 0.01 -8.91
C VAL A 64 2.16 1.26 -9.53
N GLY A 65 2.94 2.23 -9.93
CA GLY A 65 2.43 3.47 -10.53
C GLY A 65 2.90 3.72 -11.94
N LYS A 66 3.68 2.81 -12.53
CA LYS A 66 4.25 3.01 -13.87
C LYS A 66 3.34 2.43 -14.95
N LYS A 67 2.95 3.29 -15.88
CA LYS A 67 2.11 2.92 -17.03
C LYS A 67 2.77 1.89 -17.97
N ASN A 68 4.10 1.75 -17.92
CA ASN A 68 4.87 0.88 -18.82
C ASN A 68 5.09 -0.54 -18.28
N PHE A 69 4.63 -0.82 -17.06
CA PHE A 69 4.68 -2.17 -16.51
C PHE A 69 3.43 -2.95 -16.87
N SER A 70 3.59 -4.23 -17.18
CA SER A 70 2.46 -5.14 -17.29
C SER A 70 1.70 -5.13 -15.95
N VAL A 71 0.49 -4.60 -15.95
CA VAL A 71 -0.38 -4.55 -14.75
C VAL A 71 -0.59 -5.97 -14.21
N ILE A 72 -0.69 -6.96 -15.11
CA ILE A 72 -0.87 -8.37 -14.75
C ILE A 72 0.31 -8.88 -13.91
N LEU A 73 1.55 -8.62 -14.35
CA LEU A 73 2.75 -9.02 -13.59
C LEU A 73 2.81 -8.33 -12.23
N THR A 74 2.47 -7.05 -12.18
CA THR A 74 2.42 -6.29 -10.93
C THR A 74 1.40 -6.88 -9.96
N VAL A 75 0.22 -7.23 -10.46
CA VAL A 75 -0.83 -7.86 -9.66
C VAL A 75 -0.35 -9.20 -9.08
N PHE A 76 0.26 -10.07 -9.90
CA PHE A 76 0.78 -11.35 -9.42
C PHE A 76 1.87 -11.20 -8.36
N LYS A 77 2.80 -10.27 -8.57
CA LYS A 77 3.85 -9.97 -7.60
C LYS A 77 3.26 -9.47 -6.28
N LEU A 78 2.25 -8.60 -6.36
CA LEU A 78 1.57 -8.08 -5.18
C LEU A 78 0.83 -9.18 -4.42
N ILE A 79 0.12 -10.07 -5.12
CA ILE A 79 -0.56 -11.21 -4.51
C ILE A 79 0.44 -12.07 -3.72
N ASN A 80 1.55 -12.42 -4.35
CA ASN A 80 2.59 -13.23 -3.71
C ASN A 80 3.20 -12.53 -2.49
N PHE A 81 3.43 -11.23 -2.61
CA PHE A 81 3.95 -10.41 -1.51
C PHE A 81 2.98 -10.39 -0.32
N ILE A 82 1.70 -10.19 -0.57
CA ILE A 82 0.66 -10.15 0.46
C ILE A 82 0.61 -11.49 1.21
N LYS A 83 0.60 -12.59 0.48
CA LYS A 83 0.56 -13.93 1.08
C LYS A 83 1.83 -14.26 1.86
N LYS A 84 2.99 -13.98 1.28
CA LYS A 84 4.29 -14.26 1.90
C LYS A 84 4.49 -13.49 3.20
N ASN A 85 4.10 -12.21 3.21
CA ASN A 85 4.32 -11.33 4.35
C ASN A 85 3.13 -11.28 5.32
N LYS A 86 2.05 -11.98 5.03
CA LYS A 86 0.83 -12.02 5.87
C LYS A 86 0.33 -10.63 6.21
N ILE A 87 0.11 -9.82 5.17
CA ILE A 87 -0.34 -8.43 5.32
C ILE A 87 -1.74 -8.39 5.91
N ASP A 88 -1.93 -7.57 6.94
CA ASP A 88 -3.23 -7.39 7.60
C ASP A 88 -4.00 -6.20 7.04
N VAL A 89 -3.31 -5.13 6.66
CA VAL A 89 -3.92 -3.90 6.14
C VAL A 89 -3.13 -3.42 4.93
N ILE A 90 -3.84 -3.10 3.84
CA ILE A 90 -3.28 -2.42 2.67
C ILE A 90 -3.88 -1.03 2.56
N HIS A 91 -3.02 -0.04 2.47
CA HIS A 91 -3.41 1.35 2.28
C HIS A 91 -2.85 1.87 0.96
N ALA A 92 -3.70 1.95 -0.06
CA ALA A 92 -3.33 2.53 -1.36
C ALA A 92 -3.51 4.05 -1.32
N ARG A 93 -2.44 4.77 -1.64
CA ARG A 93 -2.40 6.22 -1.50
C ARG A 93 -2.47 6.98 -2.83
N SER A 94 -2.80 6.28 -3.90
CA SER A 94 -2.92 6.88 -5.22
C SER A 94 -3.84 6.03 -6.09
N ARG A 95 -4.30 6.60 -7.17
CA ARG A 95 -5.33 6.01 -8.04
C ARG A 95 -4.91 4.67 -8.65
N LEU A 96 -3.77 4.63 -9.33
CA LEU A 96 -3.30 3.40 -9.99
C LEU A 96 -2.93 2.30 -8.99
N PRO A 97 -2.19 2.59 -7.90
CA PRO A 97 -2.00 1.63 -6.83
C PRO A 97 -3.30 1.09 -6.24
N ALA A 98 -4.34 1.93 -6.11
CA ALA A 98 -5.64 1.48 -5.61
C ALA A 98 -6.27 0.43 -6.53
N TRP A 99 -6.20 0.62 -7.84
CA TRP A 99 -6.72 -0.35 -8.81
C TRP A 99 -5.94 -1.67 -8.77
N VAL A 100 -4.62 -1.59 -8.74
CA VAL A 100 -3.76 -2.78 -8.67
C VAL A 100 -4.05 -3.57 -7.38
N CYS A 101 -4.14 -2.88 -6.25
CA CYS A 101 -4.47 -3.52 -4.97
C CYS A 101 -5.86 -4.15 -4.99
N TYR A 102 -6.85 -3.45 -5.54
CA TYR A 102 -8.22 -3.96 -5.65
C TYR A 102 -8.26 -5.28 -6.43
N ILE A 103 -7.62 -5.31 -7.60
CA ILE A 103 -7.57 -6.51 -8.45
C ILE A 103 -6.85 -7.65 -7.71
N ALA A 104 -5.72 -7.35 -7.09
CA ALA A 104 -4.96 -8.34 -6.33
C ALA A 104 -5.79 -8.95 -5.19
N LEU A 105 -6.52 -8.11 -4.45
CA LEU A 105 -7.34 -8.56 -3.33
C LEU A 105 -8.51 -9.43 -3.78
N LYS A 106 -9.09 -9.16 -4.96
CA LYS A 106 -10.14 -10.01 -5.52
C LYS A 106 -9.64 -11.42 -5.86
N CYS A 107 -8.35 -11.58 -6.09
CA CYS A 107 -7.71 -12.88 -6.36
C CYS A 107 -7.30 -13.62 -5.08
N ILE A 108 -7.48 -13.02 -3.90
CA ILE A 108 -7.14 -13.62 -2.61
C ILE A 108 -8.43 -14.07 -1.91
N LYS A 109 -8.39 -15.23 -1.27
CA LYS A 109 -9.51 -15.77 -0.50
C LYS A 109 -9.95 -14.82 0.61
N LYS A 110 -11.25 -14.66 0.81
CA LYS A 110 -11.83 -13.73 1.79
C LYS A 110 -11.27 -13.88 3.21
N ASN A 111 -11.03 -15.11 3.65
CA ASN A 111 -10.57 -15.39 5.01
C ASN A 111 -9.14 -14.95 5.32
N ILE A 112 -8.31 -14.74 4.28
CA ILE A 112 -6.92 -14.27 4.42
C ILE A 112 -6.68 -12.91 3.76
N ARG A 113 -7.76 -12.27 3.27
CA ARG A 113 -7.69 -11.00 2.56
C ARG A 113 -7.45 -9.85 3.54
N PRO A 114 -6.42 -9.00 3.29
CA PRO A 114 -6.20 -7.80 4.09
C PRO A 114 -7.38 -6.83 4.05
N ILE A 115 -7.48 -6.00 5.08
CA ILE A 115 -8.36 -4.82 5.07
C ILE A 115 -7.80 -3.84 4.05
N PHE A 116 -8.68 -3.29 3.21
CA PHE A 116 -8.30 -2.37 2.14
C PHE A 116 -8.75 -0.95 2.44
N ILE A 117 -7.78 -0.03 2.48
CA ILE A 117 -8.00 1.40 2.69
C ILE A 117 -7.46 2.15 1.47
N THR A 118 -8.19 3.16 1.03
CA THR A 118 -7.73 4.08 -0.01
C THR A 118 -7.84 5.51 0.45
N THR A 119 -6.86 6.35 0.10
CA THR A 119 -6.97 7.80 0.23
C THR A 119 -6.83 8.43 -1.14
N VAL A 120 -7.72 9.37 -1.43
CA VAL A 120 -7.72 10.13 -2.67
C VAL A 120 -7.32 11.57 -2.33
N HIS A 121 -6.28 12.05 -2.99
CA HIS A 121 -5.78 13.41 -2.82
C HIS A 121 -6.09 14.22 -4.08
N GLY A 122 -6.76 15.35 -3.91
CA GLY A 122 -7.06 16.31 -4.98
C GLY A 122 -8.48 16.26 -5.52
N PRO A 123 -8.86 17.28 -6.32
CA PRO A 123 -10.19 17.33 -6.92
C PRO A 123 -10.27 16.37 -8.11
N TYR A 124 -10.81 15.19 -7.87
CA TYR A 124 -11.12 14.25 -8.93
C TYR A 124 -12.62 14.28 -9.24
N SER A 125 -12.99 14.09 -10.50
CA SER A 125 -14.38 13.87 -10.84
C SER A 125 -14.84 12.56 -10.16
N VAL A 126 -15.69 12.71 -9.17
CA VAL A 126 -16.08 11.68 -8.21
C VAL A 126 -16.90 10.53 -8.83
N ASN A 127 -17.40 10.73 -10.08
CA ASN A 127 -18.52 9.95 -10.61
C ASN A 127 -18.22 8.49 -10.99
N PHE A 128 -16.99 8.11 -11.19
CA PHE A 128 -16.66 6.74 -11.62
C PHE A 128 -16.03 5.88 -10.53
N TYR A 129 -15.16 6.46 -9.72
CA TYR A 129 -14.38 5.70 -8.72
C TYR A 129 -15.16 5.36 -7.45
N SER A 130 -16.01 6.27 -6.99
CA SER A 130 -16.79 6.05 -5.76
C SER A 130 -17.80 4.91 -5.92
N SER A 131 -18.36 4.76 -7.14
CA SER A 131 -19.37 3.72 -7.41
C SER A 131 -18.80 2.30 -7.39
N ILE A 132 -17.51 2.13 -7.71
CA ILE A 132 -16.90 0.80 -7.76
C ILE A 132 -16.33 0.38 -6.40
N MET A 133 -15.77 1.34 -5.65
CA MET A 133 -15.18 1.04 -4.34
C MET A 133 -16.19 0.90 -3.20
N THR A 134 -17.37 1.48 -3.33
CA THR A 134 -18.44 1.36 -2.32
C THR A 134 -19.30 0.12 -2.47
N LYS A 135 -19.20 -0.60 -3.58
CA LYS A 135 -19.95 -1.84 -3.84
C LYS A 135 -19.15 -3.12 -3.59
N GLY A 136 -18.01 -2.99 -2.95
CA GLY A 136 -17.14 -4.13 -2.67
C GLY A 136 -17.49 -4.90 -1.39
#